data_12e21cc4a036b2aaacc7481cc8853982
#
_entry.id   12e21cc4a036b2aaacc7481cc8853982
#
_cell.length_a   1.000
_cell.length_b   1.000
_cell.length_c   1.000
_cell.angle_alpha   90.00
_cell.angle_beta   90.00
_cell.angle_gamma   90.00
#
_symmetry.space_group_name_H-M   'P 1'
#
loop_
_entity.id
_entity.type
_entity.pdbx_description
1 polymer ?
#
loop_
_entity_poly.entity_id
_entity_poly.type
_entity_poly.pdbx_seq_one_letter_code
_entity_poly.pdbx_strand_id
1 'polypeptide(L)'
;MKRKSMDTRYFVTLAMLCGLMLVLQITGIGLIPLPLIKATTMHIPVILGAILLGPSAGCVLGAVFGLCSIWTNTFTPSALSFAFSPILAYEVSGFFGAVCALWTSLGCRILLGLTAGWIWKGLKHFKVPDLISLPVTAGVATIVHSLLVMGSIGTLFAQQYAETKSIALGSVFAVAMGVVATSGIPEAIAAVLLVTAAGKALLAFLAHTKKRR
;
A
#
# COMPACT_ATOMS: atom_id res chain seq x y z
N MET A 1 16.01 -5.31 -33.47
CA MET A 1 15.27 -5.30 -32.17
C MET A 1 13.79 -5.52 -32.44
N LYS A 2 13.22 -6.71 -32.14
CA LYS A 2 11.78 -6.93 -32.22
C LYS A 2 11.10 -6.08 -31.13
N ARG A 3 10.33 -5.05 -31.50
CA ARG A 3 9.42 -4.35 -30.60
C ARG A 3 8.47 -5.40 -30.00
N LYS A 4 8.65 -5.71 -28.70
CA LYS A 4 7.70 -6.53 -27.95
C LYS A 4 6.36 -5.77 -28.02
N SER A 5 5.38 -6.29 -28.74
CA SER A 5 4.04 -5.70 -28.79
C SER A 5 3.56 -5.57 -27.34
N MET A 6 3.30 -4.35 -26.93
CA MET A 6 2.83 -4.09 -25.58
C MET A 6 1.45 -4.73 -25.45
N ASP A 7 1.29 -5.64 -24.48
CA ASP A 7 0.05 -6.36 -24.31
C ASP A 7 -1.05 -5.38 -23.87
N THR A 8 -1.97 -5.08 -24.80
CA THR A 8 -3.09 -4.15 -24.56
C THR A 8 -3.88 -4.51 -23.30
N ARG A 9 -3.98 -5.82 -22.98
CA ARG A 9 -4.64 -6.28 -21.76
C ARG A 9 -3.92 -5.82 -20.49
N TYR A 10 -2.58 -5.84 -20.51
CA TYR A 10 -1.79 -5.35 -19.39
C TYR A 10 -2.13 -3.89 -19.08
N PHE A 11 -2.11 -3.03 -20.13
CA PHE A 11 -2.39 -1.60 -19.95
C PHE A 11 -3.83 -1.32 -19.55
N VAL A 12 -4.80 -2.00 -20.17
CA VAL A 12 -6.21 -1.85 -19.80
C VAL A 12 -6.45 -2.26 -18.35
N THR A 13 -5.92 -3.40 -17.92
CA THR A 13 -6.08 -3.85 -16.53
C THR A 13 -5.40 -2.90 -15.55
N LEU A 14 -4.19 -2.43 -15.87
CA LEU A 14 -3.48 -1.45 -15.05
C LEU A 14 -4.26 -0.14 -14.94
N ALA A 15 -4.76 0.39 -16.06
CA ALA A 15 -5.57 1.61 -16.09
C ALA A 15 -6.89 1.47 -15.30
N MET A 16 -7.56 0.32 -15.39
CA MET A 16 -8.76 0.04 -14.61
C MET A 16 -8.47 0.01 -13.09
N LEU A 17 -7.35 -0.59 -12.68
CA LEU A 17 -6.95 -0.59 -11.27
C LEU A 17 -6.58 0.82 -10.78
N CYS A 18 -5.86 1.60 -11.59
CA CYS A 18 -5.61 3.01 -11.27
C CYS A 18 -6.91 3.81 -11.14
N GLY A 19 -7.84 3.64 -12.08
CA GLY A 19 -9.16 4.27 -12.04
C GLY A 19 -9.96 3.89 -10.79
N LEU A 20 -9.96 2.60 -10.43
CA LEU A 20 -10.58 2.11 -9.20
C LEU A 20 -9.97 2.79 -7.95
N MET A 21 -8.64 2.92 -7.89
CA MET A 21 -7.96 3.59 -6.79
C MET A 21 -8.37 5.07 -6.68
N LEU A 22 -8.47 5.76 -7.81
CA LEU A 22 -8.91 7.17 -7.83
C LEU A 22 -10.38 7.30 -7.36
N VAL A 23 -11.25 6.40 -7.79
CA VAL A 23 -12.66 6.37 -7.30
C VAL A 23 -12.71 6.11 -5.80
N LEU A 24 -11.98 5.12 -5.29
CA LEU A 24 -11.89 4.83 -3.85
C LEU A 24 -11.38 6.04 -3.05
N GLN A 25 -10.42 6.78 -3.62
CA GLN A 25 -9.86 7.98 -3.01
C GLN A 25 -10.88 9.12 -2.94
N ILE A 26 -11.55 9.42 -4.06
CA ILE A 26 -12.49 10.54 -4.18
C ILE A 26 -13.75 10.28 -3.36
N THR A 27 -14.25 9.06 -3.36
CA THR A 27 -15.48 8.69 -2.62
C THR A 27 -15.27 8.53 -1.12
N GLY A 28 -14.02 8.44 -0.66
CA GLY A 28 -13.70 8.17 0.75
C GLY A 28 -14.03 6.73 1.20
N ILE A 29 -14.59 5.88 0.33
CA ILE A 29 -14.88 4.46 0.62
C ILE A 29 -13.58 3.67 0.85
N GLY A 30 -12.47 4.17 0.32
CA GLY A 30 -11.13 3.64 0.60
C GLY A 30 -10.67 3.79 2.05
N LEU A 31 -11.40 4.52 2.87
CA LEU A 31 -11.15 4.76 4.29
C LEU A 31 -12.32 4.17 5.08
N ILE A 32 -12.16 2.95 5.59
CA ILE A 32 -13.16 2.33 6.46
C ILE A 32 -12.96 2.90 7.87
N PRO A 33 -13.89 3.73 8.39
CA PRO A 33 -13.80 4.23 9.75
C PRO A 33 -14.10 3.08 10.72
N LEU A 34 -13.06 2.48 11.27
CA LEU A 34 -13.17 1.61 12.43
C LEU A 34 -13.16 2.50 13.70
N PRO A 35 -13.78 2.09 14.81
CA PRO A 35 -13.95 2.93 16.00
C PRO A 35 -12.65 3.54 16.56
N LEU A 36 -11.51 2.92 16.30
CA LEU A 36 -10.19 3.36 16.79
C LEU A 36 -9.20 3.69 15.65
N ILE A 37 -9.52 3.36 14.38
CA ILE A 37 -8.54 3.35 13.30
C ILE A 37 -9.24 3.63 11.96
N LYS A 38 -8.60 4.42 11.10
CA LYS A 38 -8.97 4.51 9.68
C LYS A 38 -8.19 3.42 8.92
N ALA A 39 -8.81 2.25 8.73
CA ALA A 39 -8.21 1.22 7.87
C ALA A 39 -8.28 1.69 6.41
N THR A 40 -7.15 1.69 5.71
CA THR A 40 -7.12 2.07 4.30
C THR A 40 -7.24 0.83 3.43
N THR A 41 -8.23 0.77 2.53
CA THR A 41 -8.40 -0.33 1.58
C THR A 41 -7.59 -0.11 0.29
N MET A 42 -6.92 1.02 0.16
CA MET A 42 -6.17 1.41 -1.04
C MET A 42 -4.99 0.47 -1.38
N HIS A 43 -4.46 -0.25 -0.40
CA HIS A 43 -3.39 -1.23 -0.63
C HIS A 43 -3.89 -2.51 -1.33
N ILE A 44 -5.20 -2.82 -1.26
CA ILE A 44 -5.79 -4.01 -1.88
C ILE A 44 -5.65 -4.01 -3.40
N PRO A 45 -6.07 -2.96 -4.15
CA PRO A 45 -5.83 -2.87 -5.59
C PRO A 45 -4.34 -2.95 -5.97
N VAL A 46 -3.43 -2.41 -5.14
CA VAL A 46 -1.98 -2.49 -5.36
C VAL A 46 -1.52 -3.94 -5.32
N ILE A 47 -1.91 -4.69 -4.29
CA ILE A 47 -1.55 -6.11 -4.12
C ILE A 47 -2.16 -6.94 -5.26
N LEU A 48 -3.44 -6.74 -5.58
CA LEU A 48 -4.10 -7.45 -6.70
C LEU A 48 -3.40 -7.17 -8.02
N GLY A 49 -3.04 -5.92 -8.30
CA GLY A 49 -2.31 -5.56 -9.51
C GLY A 49 -0.92 -6.19 -9.57
N ALA A 50 -0.22 -6.26 -8.43
CA ALA A 50 1.08 -6.94 -8.32
C ALA A 50 0.96 -8.46 -8.57
N ILE A 51 -0.12 -9.09 -8.11
CA ILE A 51 -0.41 -10.52 -8.33
C ILE A 51 -0.75 -10.78 -9.80
N LEU A 52 -1.61 -9.97 -10.41
CA LEU A 52 -2.13 -10.19 -11.77
C LEU A 52 -1.14 -9.80 -12.87
N LEU A 53 -0.44 -8.68 -12.68
CA LEU A 53 0.39 -8.04 -13.71
C LEU A 53 1.90 -8.08 -13.37
N GLY A 54 2.25 -8.46 -12.15
CA GLY A 54 3.63 -8.56 -11.68
C GLY A 54 4.14 -7.34 -10.91
N PRO A 55 5.39 -7.43 -10.38
CA PRO A 55 5.97 -6.42 -9.50
C PRO A 55 6.04 -5.01 -10.09
N SER A 56 6.30 -4.88 -11.40
CA SER A 56 6.35 -3.59 -12.09
C SER A 56 5.00 -2.85 -12.06
N ALA A 57 3.89 -3.58 -12.28
CA ALA A 57 2.55 -3.02 -12.15
C ALA A 57 2.24 -2.65 -10.70
N GLY A 58 2.63 -3.51 -9.73
CA GLY A 58 2.54 -3.20 -8.31
C GLY A 58 3.28 -1.91 -7.94
N CYS A 59 4.47 -1.69 -8.52
CA CYS A 59 5.24 -0.47 -8.35
C CYS A 59 4.47 0.78 -8.83
N VAL A 60 3.90 0.72 -10.04
CA VAL A 60 3.10 1.82 -10.61
C VAL A 60 1.87 2.10 -9.75
N LEU A 61 1.11 1.07 -9.37
CA LEU A 61 -0.06 1.21 -8.50
C LEU A 61 0.32 1.74 -7.11
N GLY A 62 1.44 1.29 -6.56
CA GLY A 62 2.01 1.82 -5.32
C GLY A 62 2.34 3.31 -5.43
N ALA A 63 2.90 3.75 -6.57
CA ALA A 63 3.14 5.16 -6.85
C ALA A 63 1.83 5.96 -6.92
N VAL A 64 0.81 5.47 -7.61
CA VAL A 64 -0.53 6.09 -7.64
C VAL A 64 -1.10 6.21 -6.23
N PHE A 65 -1.02 5.16 -5.42
CA PHE A 65 -1.44 5.20 -4.02
C PHE A 65 -0.67 6.26 -3.22
N GLY A 66 0.65 6.35 -3.42
CA GLY A 66 1.49 7.35 -2.78
C GLY A 66 1.07 8.78 -3.14
N LEU A 67 0.81 9.05 -4.42
CA LEU A 67 0.32 10.35 -4.89
C LEU A 67 -1.05 10.70 -4.30
N CYS A 68 -1.98 9.75 -4.27
CA CYS A 68 -3.27 9.91 -3.58
C CYS A 68 -3.10 10.27 -2.10
N SER A 69 -2.14 9.62 -1.42
CA SER A 69 -1.85 9.92 -0.03
C SER A 69 -1.26 11.32 0.17
N ILE A 70 -0.33 11.75 -0.69
CA ILE A 70 0.21 13.12 -0.65
C ILE A 70 -0.92 14.12 -0.83
N TRP A 71 -1.77 13.90 -1.84
CA TRP A 71 -2.93 14.77 -2.11
C TRP A 71 -3.82 14.91 -0.88
N THR A 72 -4.29 13.80 -0.33
CA THR A 72 -5.20 13.83 0.83
C THR A 72 -4.57 14.50 2.05
N ASN A 73 -3.32 14.14 2.37
CA ASN A 73 -2.66 14.70 3.54
C ASN A 73 -2.29 16.18 3.38
N THR A 74 -2.21 16.69 2.16
CA THR A 74 -1.98 18.11 1.90
C THR A 74 -3.28 18.91 1.99
N PHE A 75 -4.38 18.42 1.39
CA PHE A 75 -5.62 19.18 1.30
C PHE A 75 -6.63 18.91 2.41
N THR A 76 -6.55 17.73 3.07
CA THR A 76 -7.37 17.34 4.22
C THR A 76 -6.49 16.83 5.36
N PRO A 77 -5.68 17.72 5.97
CA PRO A 77 -4.68 17.32 6.95
C PRO A 77 -5.30 16.75 8.22
N SER A 78 -4.60 15.79 8.80
CA SER A 78 -4.84 15.21 10.12
C SER A 78 -3.58 15.36 10.97
N ALA A 79 -3.62 14.93 12.22
CA ALA A 79 -2.51 15.10 13.17
C ALA A 79 -1.14 14.56 12.68
N LEU A 80 -1.13 13.52 11.85
CA LEU A 80 0.10 12.91 11.31
C LEU A 80 0.35 13.25 9.83
N SER A 81 -0.37 14.19 9.25
CA SER A 81 -0.25 14.54 7.83
C SER A 81 1.11 15.10 7.44
N PHE A 82 1.85 15.69 8.37
CA PHE A 82 3.24 16.10 8.14
C PHE A 82 4.14 14.95 7.67
N ALA A 83 3.90 13.73 8.13
CA ALA A 83 4.70 12.56 7.73
C ALA A 83 4.40 12.08 6.30
N PHE A 84 3.32 12.55 5.67
CA PHE A 84 2.86 12.11 4.36
C PHE A 84 2.76 13.22 3.31
N SER A 85 2.75 14.49 3.73
CA SER A 85 2.72 15.66 2.85
C SER A 85 4.08 16.32 2.82
N PRO A 86 4.79 16.35 1.68
CA PRO A 86 6.06 17.06 1.57
C PRO A 86 5.97 18.55 1.89
N ILE A 87 4.82 19.18 1.60
CA ILE A 87 4.59 20.61 1.88
C ILE A 87 4.54 20.84 3.39
N LEU A 88 3.70 20.10 4.11
CA LEU A 88 3.61 20.23 5.58
C LEU A 88 4.90 19.81 6.27
N ALA A 89 5.57 18.79 5.75
CA ALA A 89 6.87 18.35 6.29
C ALA A 89 7.96 19.42 6.10
N TYR A 90 7.92 20.15 5.00
CA TYR A 90 8.85 21.27 4.76
C TYR A 90 8.64 22.40 5.78
N GLU A 91 7.39 22.74 6.11
CA GLU A 91 7.07 23.76 7.10
C GLU A 91 7.57 23.38 8.51
N VAL A 92 7.54 22.09 8.86
CA VAL A 92 7.90 21.60 10.20
C VAL A 92 9.39 21.26 10.35
N SER A 93 10.00 20.72 9.29
CA SER A 93 11.35 20.12 9.33
C SER A 93 12.24 20.51 8.13
N GLY A 94 11.85 21.53 7.36
CA GLY A 94 12.60 22.00 6.20
C GLY A 94 12.71 20.97 5.07
N PHE A 95 13.71 21.15 4.22
CA PHE A 95 13.93 20.30 3.04
C PHE A 95 14.08 18.81 3.37
N PHE A 96 14.80 18.49 4.46
CA PHE A 96 14.98 17.10 4.90
C PHE A 96 13.63 16.45 5.26
N GLY A 97 12.75 17.18 5.96
CA GLY A 97 11.40 16.73 6.26
C GLY A 97 10.59 16.41 5.00
N ALA A 98 10.67 17.27 3.97
CA ALA A 98 9.98 17.03 2.70
C ALA A 98 10.45 15.73 2.02
N VAL A 99 11.76 15.46 1.99
CA VAL A 99 12.33 14.21 1.44
C VAL A 99 11.85 13.00 2.26
N CYS A 100 11.85 13.09 3.59
CA CYS A 100 11.35 12.03 4.47
C CYS A 100 9.85 11.77 4.24
N ALA A 101 9.04 12.80 4.02
CA ALA A 101 7.61 12.65 3.71
C ALA A 101 7.38 12.01 2.33
N LEU A 102 8.20 12.34 1.33
CA LEU A 102 8.18 11.64 0.03
C LEU A 102 8.52 10.16 0.18
N TRP A 103 9.54 9.83 0.98
CA TRP A 103 9.86 8.44 1.27
C TRP A 103 8.67 7.73 1.94
N THR A 104 8.12 8.30 2.99
CA THR A 104 7.03 7.69 3.78
C THR A 104 5.76 7.54 2.92
N SER A 105 5.41 8.55 2.10
CA SER A 105 4.20 8.53 1.30
C SER A 105 4.34 7.75 -0.02
N LEU A 106 5.45 7.90 -0.73
CA LEU A 106 5.65 7.30 -2.06
C LEU A 106 6.51 6.04 -1.97
N GLY A 107 7.67 6.11 -1.32
CA GLY A 107 8.63 5.01 -1.22
C GLY A 107 8.03 3.76 -0.59
N CYS A 108 7.42 3.88 0.60
CA CYS A 108 6.83 2.74 1.29
C CYS A 108 5.70 2.07 0.49
N ARG A 109 4.95 2.84 -0.31
CA ARG A 109 3.85 2.31 -1.13
C ARG A 109 4.32 1.65 -2.42
N ILE A 110 5.37 2.17 -3.03
CA ILE A 110 6.05 1.51 -4.14
C ILE A 110 6.62 0.16 -3.68
N LEU A 111 7.25 0.14 -2.50
CA LEU A 111 7.78 -1.09 -1.90
C LEU A 111 6.67 -2.09 -1.57
N LEU A 112 5.48 -1.65 -1.14
CA LEU A 112 4.33 -2.54 -0.98
C LEU A 112 4.02 -3.31 -2.27
N GLY A 113 3.92 -2.61 -3.39
CA GLY A 113 3.64 -3.24 -4.68
C GLY A 113 4.75 -4.17 -5.17
N LEU A 114 6.01 -3.77 -4.97
CA LEU A 114 7.18 -4.59 -5.29
C LEU A 114 7.22 -5.87 -4.45
N THR A 115 7.09 -5.75 -3.14
CA THR A 115 7.13 -6.89 -2.20
C THR A 115 5.99 -7.85 -2.46
N ALA A 116 4.75 -7.37 -2.65
CA ALA A 116 3.61 -8.21 -3.02
C ALA A 116 3.88 -9.01 -4.32
N GLY A 117 4.41 -8.36 -5.35
CA GLY A 117 4.72 -9.01 -6.61
C GLY A 117 5.87 -10.03 -6.51
N TRP A 118 6.89 -9.75 -5.69
CA TRP A 118 8.00 -10.69 -5.48
C TRP A 118 7.59 -11.89 -4.62
N ILE A 119 6.82 -11.68 -3.55
CA ILE A 119 6.28 -12.76 -2.72
C ILE A 119 5.42 -13.69 -3.60
N TRP A 120 4.50 -13.12 -4.40
CA TRP A 120 3.68 -13.89 -5.31
C TRP A 120 4.51 -14.72 -6.30
N LYS A 121 5.50 -14.10 -6.98
CA LYS A 121 6.39 -14.81 -7.90
C LYS A 121 7.18 -15.91 -7.21
N GLY A 122 7.69 -15.67 -6.01
CA GLY A 122 8.41 -16.67 -5.21
C GLY A 122 7.52 -17.87 -4.89
N LEU A 123 6.32 -17.63 -4.35
CA LEU A 123 5.39 -18.71 -4.04
C LEU A 123 5.01 -19.53 -5.29
N LYS A 124 4.82 -18.87 -6.44
CA LYS A 124 4.53 -19.56 -7.70
C LYS A 124 5.74 -20.32 -8.26
N HIS A 125 6.94 -19.85 -8.03
CA HIS A 125 8.16 -20.61 -8.38
C HIS A 125 8.22 -21.95 -7.61
N PHE A 126 7.84 -21.95 -6.33
CA PHE A 126 7.72 -23.16 -5.50
C PHE A 126 6.42 -23.94 -5.72
N LYS A 127 5.63 -23.59 -6.76
CA LYS A 127 4.37 -24.27 -7.10
C LYS A 127 3.32 -24.31 -5.98
N VAL A 128 3.36 -23.33 -5.07
CA VAL A 128 2.38 -23.21 -3.98
C VAL A 128 0.99 -22.96 -4.56
N PRO A 129 -0.07 -23.64 -4.09
CA PRO A 129 -1.44 -23.43 -4.57
C PRO A 129 -1.93 -22.00 -4.37
N ASP A 130 -2.83 -21.51 -5.27
CA ASP A 130 -3.37 -20.15 -5.21
C ASP A 130 -4.06 -19.85 -3.88
N LEU A 131 -4.73 -20.85 -3.32
CA LEU A 131 -5.45 -20.75 -2.04
C LEU A 131 -4.54 -20.37 -0.86
N ILE A 132 -3.26 -20.74 -0.92
CA ILE A 132 -2.25 -20.39 0.09
C ILE A 132 -1.48 -19.15 -0.36
N SER A 133 -1.14 -19.05 -1.66
CA SER A 133 -0.33 -17.94 -2.16
C SER A 133 -1.03 -16.58 -2.04
N LEU A 134 -2.34 -16.51 -2.26
CA LEU A 134 -3.12 -15.26 -2.16
C LEU A 134 -3.10 -14.69 -0.74
N PRO A 135 -3.54 -15.42 0.31
CA PRO A 135 -3.55 -14.87 1.67
C PRO A 135 -2.14 -14.58 2.20
N VAL A 136 -1.14 -15.41 1.89
CA VAL A 136 0.24 -15.18 2.32
C VAL A 136 0.79 -13.90 1.68
N THR A 137 0.59 -13.72 0.37
CA THR A 137 1.04 -12.50 -0.31
C THR A 137 0.38 -11.26 0.29
N ALA A 138 -0.94 -11.30 0.49
CA ALA A 138 -1.68 -10.17 1.04
C ALA A 138 -1.27 -9.83 2.47
N GLY A 139 -1.22 -10.82 3.35
CA GLY A 139 -0.88 -10.64 4.77
C GLY A 139 0.54 -10.13 4.95
N VAL A 140 1.52 -10.81 4.34
CA VAL A 140 2.94 -10.43 4.47
C VAL A 140 3.21 -9.06 3.87
N ALA A 141 2.70 -8.77 2.68
CA ALA A 141 2.91 -7.47 2.04
C ALA A 141 2.30 -6.32 2.86
N THR A 142 1.11 -6.51 3.44
CA THR A 142 0.45 -5.51 4.29
C THR A 142 1.23 -5.29 5.59
N ILE A 143 1.68 -6.34 6.27
CA ILE A 143 2.48 -6.21 7.50
C ILE A 143 3.80 -5.49 7.21
N VAL A 144 4.52 -5.89 6.15
CA VAL A 144 5.76 -5.21 5.74
C VAL A 144 5.51 -3.74 5.45
N HIS A 145 4.41 -3.41 4.76
CA HIS A 145 4.04 -2.01 4.50
C HIS A 145 3.78 -1.22 5.79
N SER A 146 3.00 -1.77 6.72
CA SER A 146 2.70 -1.13 8.01
C SER A 146 3.99 -0.90 8.83
N LEU A 147 4.89 -1.88 8.84
CA LEU A 147 6.19 -1.76 9.48
C LEU A 147 7.06 -0.67 8.83
N LEU A 148 7.10 -0.61 7.49
CA LEU A 148 7.85 0.41 6.77
C LEU A 148 7.31 1.82 7.05
N VAL A 149 6.00 2.01 7.03
CA VAL A 149 5.38 3.33 7.28
C VAL A 149 5.59 3.76 8.72
N MET A 150 5.18 2.92 9.69
CA MET A 150 5.28 3.29 11.10
C MET A 150 6.74 3.34 11.60
N GLY A 151 7.60 2.46 11.07
CA GLY A 151 9.04 2.52 11.31
C GLY A 151 9.66 3.80 10.78
N SER A 152 9.28 4.24 9.56
CA SER A 152 9.73 5.52 9.00
C SER A 152 9.24 6.71 9.84
N ILE A 153 7.98 6.71 10.28
CA ILE A 153 7.46 7.77 11.15
C ILE A 153 8.19 7.78 12.49
N GLY A 154 8.36 6.62 13.12
CA GLY A 154 9.01 6.49 14.43
C GLY A 154 10.51 6.79 14.43
N THR A 155 11.16 6.82 13.27
CA THR A 155 12.59 7.15 13.14
C THR A 155 12.84 8.52 12.51
N LEU A 156 12.20 8.82 11.39
CA LEU A 156 12.43 10.03 10.61
C LEU A 156 11.68 11.25 11.17
N PHE A 157 10.55 11.03 11.84
CA PHE A 157 9.68 12.05 12.42
C PHE A 157 9.45 11.83 13.91
N ALA A 158 10.43 11.24 14.62
CA ALA A 158 10.29 10.87 16.03
C ALA A 158 9.92 12.05 16.92
N GLN A 159 10.56 13.21 16.74
CA GLN A 159 10.30 14.40 17.53
C GLN A 159 8.89 14.94 17.30
N GLN A 160 8.48 15.12 16.05
CA GLN A 160 7.17 15.63 15.67
C GLN A 160 6.04 14.67 16.10
N TYR A 161 6.32 13.36 16.04
CA TYR A 161 5.39 12.35 16.52
C TYR A 161 5.24 12.41 18.05
N ALA A 162 6.36 12.57 18.78
CA ALA A 162 6.36 12.72 20.24
C ALA A 162 5.53 13.94 20.67
N GLU A 163 5.76 15.09 20.05
CA GLU A 163 5.02 16.33 20.29
C GLU A 163 3.51 16.16 20.00
N THR A 164 3.16 15.59 18.82
CA THR A 164 1.77 15.37 18.41
C THR A 164 1.02 14.44 19.35
N LYS A 165 1.70 13.42 19.89
CA LYS A 165 1.10 12.43 20.80
C LYS A 165 1.30 12.75 22.28
N SER A 166 2.02 13.83 22.60
CA SER A 166 2.37 14.22 23.98
C SER A 166 3.04 13.08 24.77
N ILE A 167 4.00 12.39 24.13
CA ILE A 167 4.75 11.25 24.70
C ILE A 167 6.25 11.57 24.78
N ALA A 168 6.96 10.84 25.63
CA ALA A 168 8.41 10.96 25.70
C ALA A 168 9.07 10.44 24.40
N LEU A 169 10.13 11.13 23.95
CA LEU A 169 10.85 10.77 22.71
C LEU A 169 11.34 9.30 22.73
N GLY A 170 11.81 8.81 23.88
CA GLY A 170 12.27 7.42 24.02
C GLY A 170 11.17 6.36 23.88
N SER A 171 9.88 6.72 23.98
CA SER A 171 8.75 5.81 23.82
C SER A 171 8.16 5.80 22.40
N VAL A 172 8.59 6.72 21.53
CA VAL A 172 8.03 6.90 20.18
C VAL A 172 8.05 5.61 19.37
N PHE A 173 9.19 4.92 19.32
CA PHE A 173 9.31 3.69 18.54
C PHE A 173 8.38 2.58 19.07
N ALA A 174 8.28 2.43 20.40
CA ALA A 174 7.39 1.46 21.02
C ALA A 174 5.92 1.76 20.71
N VAL A 175 5.52 3.04 20.80
CA VAL A 175 4.16 3.49 20.46
C VAL A 175 3.87 3.29 18.96
N ALA A 176 4.81 3.63 18.09
CA ALA A 176 4.67 3.40 16.65
C ALA A 176 4.50 1.90 16.32
N MET A 177 5.28 1.02 16.95
CA MET A 177 5.10 -0.43 16.80
C MET A 177 3.78 -0.94 17.41
N GLY A 178 3.32 -0.32 18.48
CA GLY A 178 1.98 -0.55 19.04
C GLY A 178 0.86 -0.25 18.02
N VAL A 179 1.02 0.80 17.22
CA VAL A 179 0.08 1.11 16.12
C VAL A 179 0.11 0.03 15.03
N VAL A 180 1.27 -0.54 14.71
CA VAL A 180 1.32 -1.68 13.78
C VAL A 180 0.52 -2.87 14.31
N ALA A 181 0.61 -3.16 15.60
CA ALA A 181 -0.14 -4.26 16.22
C ALA A 181 -1.66 -3.98 16.22
N THR A 182 -2.07 -2.77 16.58
CA THR A 182 -3.49 -2.42 16.73
C THR A 182 -4.20 -2.07 15.42
N SER A 183 -3.48 -1.54 14.45
CA SER A 183 -4.01 -1.12 13.13
C SER A 183 -3.56 -2.05 12.01
N GLY A 184 -2.28 -2.37 11.95
CA GLY A 184 -1.70 -3.17 10.86
C GLY A 184 -2.21 -4.61 10.84
N ILE A 185 -2.48 -5.24 12.00
CA ILE A 185 -3.04 -6.60 12.05
C ILE A 185 -4.47 -6.64 11.51
N PRO A 186 -5.42 -5.82 11.96
CA PRO A 186 -6.76 -5.74 11.35
C PRO A 186 -6.74 -5.43 9.86
N GLU A 187 -5.87 -4.51 9.41
CA GLU A 187 -5.68 -4.21 7.98
C GLU A 187 -5.17 -5.44 7.20
N ALA A 188 -4.21 -6.19 7.77
CA ALA A 188 -3.71 -7.42 7.16
C ALA A 188 -4.80 -8.50 7.06
N ILE A 189 -5.64 -8.65 8.08
CA ILE A 189 -6.77 -9.58 8.05
C ILE A 189 -7.76 -9.18 6.94
N ALA A 190 -8.12 -7.91 6.86
CA ALA A 190 -9.00 -7.39 5.80
C ALA A 190 -8.38 -7.61 4.41
N ALA A 191 -7.08 -7.35 4.25
CA ALA A 191 -6.35 -7.59 2.99
C ALA A 191 -6.36 -9.08 2.63
N VAL A 192 -6.09 -9.97 3.58
CA VAL A 192 -6.13 -11.43 3.37
C VAL A 192 -7.50 -11.87 2.85
N LEU A 193 -8.57 -11.42 3.48
CA LEU A 193 -9.93 -11.79 3.08
C LEU A 193 -10.30 -11.26 1.69
N LEU A 194 -10.09 -9.95 1.47
CA LEU A 194 -10.51 -9.28 0.23
C LEU A 194 -9.63 -9.67 -0.96
N VAL A 195 -8.31 -9.73 -0.79
CA VAL A 195 -7.39 -10.16 -1.87
C VAL A 195 -7.59 -11.63 -2.21
N THR A 196 -7.86 -12.50 -1.22
CA THR A 196 -8.12 -13.92 -1.50
C THR A 196 -9.42 -14.09 -2.26
N ALA A 197 -10.50 -13.42 -1.85
CA ALA A 197 -11.80 -13.50 -2.52
C ALA A 197 -11.72 -12.94 -3.95
N ALA A 198 -11.26 -11.70 -4.11
CA ALA A 198 -11.16 -11.03 -5.40
C ALA A 198 -10.10 -11.68 -6.31
N GLY A 199 -8.93 -12.02 -5.75
CA GLY A 199 -7.84 -12.66 -6.50
C GLY A 199 -8.23 -14.01 -7.05
N LYS A 200 -8.92 -14.85 -6.26
CA LYS A 200 -9.45 -16.15 -6.72
C LYS A 200 -10.43 -15.98 -7.87
N ALA A 201 -11.37 -15.04 -7.76
CA ALA A 201 -12.34 -14.76 -8.81
C ALA A 201 -11.67 -14.27 -10.10
N LEU A 202 -10.72 -13.33 -9.99
CA LEU A 202 -9.99 -12.78 -11.14
C LEU A 202 -9.09 -13.82 -11.82
N LEU A 203 -8.35 -14.63 -11.05
CA LEU A 203 -7.51 -15.70 -11.61
C LEU A 203 -8.35 -16.78 -12.31
N ALA A 204 -9.50 -17.16 -11.75
CA ALA A 204 -10.42 -18.10 -12.38
C ALA A 204 -10.99 -17.55 -13.70
N PHE A 205 -11.38 -16.28 -13.73
CA PHE A 205 -11.84 -15.59 -14.94
C PHE A 205 -10.77 -15.56 -16.02
N LEU A 206 -9.53 -15.21 -15.67
CA LEU A 206 -8.40 -15.19 -16.61
C LEU A 206 -8.08 -16.59 -17.17
N ALA A 207 -8.13 -17.62 -16.33
CA ALA A 207 -7.93 -19.00 -16.76
C ALA A 207 -9.00 -19.46 -17.76
N HIS A 208 -10.27 -19.11 -17.50
CA HIS A 208 -11.40 -19.45 -18.38
C HIS A 208 -11.29 -18.74 -19.76
N THR A 209 -10.88 -17.48 -19.76
CA THR A 209 -10.72 -16.70 -21.02
C THR A 209 -9.55 -17.20 -21.87
N LYS A 210 -8.50 -17.74 -21.22
CA LYS A 210 -7.36 -18.35 -21.94
C LYS A 210 -7.70 -19.69 -22.60
N LYS A 211 -8.64 -20.44 -22.02
CA LYS A 211 -9.07 -21.76 -22.54
C LYS A 211 -10.03 -21.64 -23.75
N ARG A 212 -10.66 -20.48 -23.94
CA ARG A 212 -11.59 -20.22 -25.06
C ARG A 212 -10.92 -19.66 -26.33
N ARG A 213 -9.62 -19.50 -26.33
CA ARG A 213 -8.79 -19.09 -27.47
C ARG A 213 -7.84 -20.19 -27.90
#